data_4142ddc016e49780571baaaa9485cf53
#
_entry.id   4142ddc016e49780571baaaa9485cf53
#
_cell.length_a   1.000
_cell.length_b   1.000
_cell.length_c   1.000
_cell.angle_alpha   90.00
_cell.angle_beta   90.00
_cell.angle_gamma   90.00
#
_symmetry.space_group_name_H-M   'P 1'
#
loop_
_entity.id
_entity.type
_entity.pdbx_description
1 polymer ?
#
loop_
_entity_poly.entity_id
_entity_poly.type
_entity_poly.pdbx_seq_one_letter_code
_entity_poly.pdbx_strand_id
1 'polypeptide(L)'
;MFERYTEKARRIIFFARYEASQFGSPYIETEHLLLGIVREDKALTNRFLRSQVESIRKQIESHTVVREKTSTSVDLPVSNESKRVLAYAAEEAERLADKHIGTEHLLLGLLREEKCFAAQILTERDVRLDHVREELGRQPHQAAQALSRPSQFDALNPYITDVVEQTRPLVGRESELDRLIELLCRFSRTNAVLVGETGVGKRTIVGALARRIADGNVPQALAGKSVLVLDLPQFRVLQKDGSWCERIDRALVASAENGAIFFVDRMHDRPGGSSVAPLHVTDLLRRPIIARKIQCVGTSTAANFAKLQEERHWLAEDFKPIEVAPASEEAAINVLQQIKTVYEKFHHVSFKEEAIERAVLWASKYFKNGCLPGIAVDVIDEAGAAAQLRQPAFPPDVIEVHKRINFIVHRLEAAIANHEFEKARFYSNEERKERANLAELHKKYNFVEHPAFTISLEDIQRAVSKLTNTPIDAIL
;
A
#
# COMPACT_ATOMS: atom_id res chain seq x y z
N MET A 1 -24.26 2.83 23.42
CA MET A 1 -23.26 3.83 23.86
C MET A 1 -22.31 4.24 22.72
N PHE A 2 -22.00 3.38 21.75
CA PHE A 2 -21.01 3.65 20.71
C PHE A 2 -21.58 3.84 19.28
N GLU A 3 -22.86 4.17 19.14
CA GLU A 3 -23.52 4.35 17.84
C GLU A 3 -22.95 5.53 17.03
N ARG A 4 -22.48 6.58 17.71
CA ARG A 4 -21.86 7.76 17.08
C ARG A 4 -20.39 7.56 16.72
N TYR A 5 -19.76 6.43 17.10
CA TYR A 5 -18.34 6.17 16.82
C TYR A 5 -18.15 5.56 15.43
N THR A 6 -17.13 6.00 14.71
CA THR A 6 -16.71 5.36 13.46
C THR A 6 -16.27 3.92 13.72
N GLU A 7 -16.23 3.10 12.70
CA GLU A 7 -15.79 1.71 12.82
C GLU A 7 -14.35 1.62 13.34
N LYS A 8 -13.44 2.46 12.86
CA LYS A 8 -12.07 2.56 13.38
C LYS A 8 -12.02 2.95 14.85
N ALA A 9 -12.80 3.94 15.27
CA ALA A 9 -12.84 4.36 16.67
C ALA A 9 -13.39 3.25 17.59
N ARG A 10 -14.36 2.45 17.13
CA ARG A 10 -14.83 1.27 17.87
C ARG A 10 -13.75 0.20 18.01
N ARG A 11 -12.96 -0.03 16.94
CA ARG A 11 -11.81 -0.95 17.00
C ARG A 11 -10.74 -0.48 17.97
N ILE A 12 -10.48 0.83 18.07
CA ILE A 12 -9.56 1.38 19.06
C ILE A 12 -10.00 1.04 20.49
N ILE A 13 -11.28 1.21 20.80
CA ILE A 13 -11.82 0.86 22.14
C ILE A 13 -11.69 -0.65 22.39
N PHE A 14 -11.91 -1.46 21.38
CA PHE A 14 -11.69 -2.91 21.47
C PHE A 14 -10.22 -3.26 21.73
N PHE A 15 -9.29 -2.66 20.99
CA PHE A 15 -7.86 -2.87 21.21
C PHE A 15 -7.40 -2.34 22.56
N ALA A 16 -7.94 -1.23 23.04
CA ALA A 16 -7.68 -0.75 24.41
C ALA A 16 -8.08 -1.77 25.48
N ARG A 17 -9.25 -2.41 25.31
CA ARG A 17 -9.68 -3.50 26.20
C ARG A 17 -8.75 -4.71 26.10
N TYR A 18 -8.33 -5.07 24.92
CA TYR A 18 -7.36 -6.16 24.70
C TYR A 18 -6.03 -5.87 25.39
N GLU A 19 -5.46 -4.68 25.21
CA GLU A 19 -4.20 -4.27 25.84
C GLU A 19 -4.37 -4.25 27.37
N ALA A 20 -5.46 -3.70 27.91
CA ALA A 20 -5.76 -3.73 29.34
C ALA A 20 -5.76 -5.16 29.92
N SER A 21 -6.33 -6.12 29.17
CA SER A 21 -6.33 -7.52 29.58
C SER A 21 -4.93 -8.16 29.55
N GLN A 22 -4.08 -7.75 28.59
CA GLN A 22 -2.68 -8.24 28.51
C GLN A 22 -1.82 -7.73 29.66
N PHE A 23 -2.04 -6.48 30.09
CA PHE A 23 -1.37 -5.90 31.26
C PHE A 23 -1.97 -6.36 32.60
N GLY A 24 -3.10 -7.09 32.59
CA GLY A 24 -3.79 -7.50 33.82
C GLY A 24 -4.41 -6.32 34.58
N SER A 25 -4.69 -5.22 33.88
CA SER A 25 -5.34 -4.06 34.47
C SER A 25 -6.81 -4.35 34.78
N PRO A 26 -7.34 -3.92 35.96
CA PRO A 26 -8.74 -4.06 36.29
C PRO A 26 -9.66 -3.07 35.55
N TYR A 27 -9.08 -2.07 34.86
CA TYR A 27 -9.79 -1.02 34.12
C TYR A 27 -9.16 -0.79 32.76
N ILE A 28 -9.96 -0.29 31.82
CA ILE A 28 -9.45 0.29 30.56
C ILE A 28 -9.00 1.71 30.87
N GLU A 29 -7.69 1.92 30.96
CA GLU A 29 -7.06 3.21 31.27
C GLU A 29 -6.66 3.97 30.02
N THR A 30 -6.22 5.22 30.15
CA THR A 30 -5.93 6.11 29.02
C THR A 30 -4.78 5.64 28.14
N GLU A 31 -3.76 5.00 28.71
CA GLU A 31 -2.64 4.39 28.00
C GLU A 31 -3.09 3.22 27.13
N HIS A 32 -4.09 2.48 27.53
CA HIS A 32 -4.67 1.41 26.72
C HIS A 32 -5.40 1.98 25.49
N LEU A 33 -6.09 3.14 25.64
CA LEU A 33 -6.69 3.86 24.53
C LEU A 33 -5.62 4.38 23.55
N LEU A 34 -4.50 4.90 24.08
CA LEU A 34 -3.37 5.32 23.26
C LEU A 34 -2.76 4.16 22.47
N LEU A 35 -2.55 3.00 23.08
CA LEU A 35 -2.09 1.79 22.41
C LEU A 35 -3.07 1.33 21.32
N GLY A 36 -4.37 1.45 21.59
CA GLY A 36 -5.41 1.17 20.60
C GLY A 36 -5.32 2.08 19.38
N ILE A 37 -5.11 3.39 19.57
CA ILE A 37 -4.92 4.37 18.47
C ILE A 37 -3.69 4.02 17.65
N VAL A 38 -2.56 3.81 18.31
CA VAL A 38 -1.28 3.48 17.69
C VAL A 38 -1.37 2.20 16.85
N ARG A 39 -2.15 1.23 17.28
CA ARG A 39 -2.33 -0.04 16.60
C ARG A 39 -3.25 0.05 15.39
N GLU A 40 -4.39 0.75 15.52
CA GLU A 40 -5.43 0.77 14.50
C GLU A 40 -5.19 1.83 13.43
N ASP A 41 -4.77 3.03 13.83
CA ASP A 41 -4.62 4.15 12.90
C ASP A 41 -3.17 4.54 12.63
N LYS A 42 -2.55 3.79 11.72
CA LYS A 42 -1.16 4.05 11.30
C LYS A 42 -1.00 5.42 10.63
N ALA A 43 -2.02 5.90 9.91
CA ALA A 43 -1.97 7.21 9.24
C ALA A 43 -1.92 8.35 10.27
N LEU A 44 -2.82 8.32 11.25
CA LEU A 44 -2.84 9.28 12.36
C LEU A 44 -1.54 9.20 13.20
N THR A 45 -1.08 7.98 13.47
CA THR A 45 0.14 7.70 14.21
C THR A 45 1.38 8.25 13.49
N ASN A 46 1.53 8.00 12.20
CA ASN A 46 2.65 8.53 11.42
C ASN A 46 2.63 10.06 11.32
N ARG A 47 1.44 10.65 11.23
CA ARG A 47 1.26 12.10 11.14
C ARG A 47 1.68 12.83 12.40
N PHE A 48 1.24 12.37 13.58
CA PHE A 48 1.45 13.06 14.85
C PHE A 48 2.54 12.44 15.72
N LEU A 49 2.81 11.14 15.61
CA LEU A 49 3.74 10.41 16.48
C LEU A 49 5.05 9.98 15.79
N ARG A 50 5.24 10.31 14.49
CA ARG A 50 6.50 10.17 13.71
C ARG A 50 7.28 8.88 14.00
N SER A 51 6.67 7.72 13.79
CA SER A 51 7.29 6.39 13.93
C SER A 51 7.83 6.04 15.36
N GLN A 52 7.37 6.71 16.41
CA GLN A 52 7.81 6.46 17.79
C GLN A 52 6.97 5.39 18.52
N VAL A 53 6.29 4.54 17.78
CA VAL A 53 5.36 3.52 18.29
C VAL A 53 5.99 2.58 19.32
N GLU A 54 7.17 2.04 19.00
CA GLU A 54 7.88 1.13 19.91
C GLU A 54 8.34 1.81 21.19
N SER A 55 8.74 3.09 21.10
CA SER A 55 9.12 3.90 22.25
C SER A 55 7.93 4.16 23.18
N ILE A 56 6.74 4.44 22.61
CA ILE A 56 5.50 4.62 23.37
C ILE A 56 5.14 3.31 24.10
N ARG A 57 5.19 2.19 23.41
CA ARG A 57 4.88 0.89 23.99
C ARG A 57 5.82 0.56 25.15
N LYS A 58 7.13 0.70 24.95
CA LYS A 58 8.13 0.47 26.02
C LYS A 58 7.93 1.38 27.23
N GLN A 59 7.57 2.64 27.01
CA GLN A 59 7.31 3.58 28.10
C GLN A 59 6.06 3.18 28.88
N ILE A 60 5.00 2.74 28.23
CA ILE A 60 3.80 2.22 28.88
C ILE A 60 4.11 0.94 29.64
N GLU A 61 4.84 0.00 29.03
CA GLU A 61 5.26 -1.26 29.66
C GLU A 61 6.13 -1.03 30.91
N SER A 62 6.98 0.00 30.92
CA SER A 62 7.83 0.34 32.07
C SER A 62 7.07 1.03 33.21
N HIS A 63 5.96 1.71 32.89
CA HIS A 63 5.17 2.44 33.91
C HIS A 63 4.03 1.59 34.47
N THR A 64 3.49 0.67 33.69
CA THR A 64 2.36 -0.16 34.09
C THR A 64 2.83 -1.37 34.85
N VAL A 65 2.31 -1.56 36.07
CA VAL A 65 2.58 -2.77 36.87
C VAL A 65 1.92 -3.96 36.16
N VAL A 66 2.72 -4.78 35.49
CA VAL A 66 2.25 -6.00 34.84
C VAL A 66 1.76 -6.97 35.92
N ARG A 67 0.45 -7.22 35.96
CA ARG A 67 -0.21 -8.21 36.81
C ARG A 67 -0.48 -9.48 35.99
N GLU A 68 -0.96 -10.51 36.69
CA GLU A 68 -1.44 -11.73 35.99
C GLU A 68 -2.51 -11.36 34.96
N LYS A 69 -2.34 -11.88 33.75
CA LYS A 69 -3.25 -11.58 32.64
C LYS A 69 -4.68 -11.87 33.00
N THR A 70 -5.52 -10.85 32.98
CA THR A 70 -6.95 -11.01 33.21
C THR A 70 -7.59 -11.62 31.96
N SER A 71 -8.49 -12.57 32.16
CA SER A 71 -9.23 -13.15 31.04
C SER A 71 -10.00 -12.06 30.27
N THR A 72 -9.83 -11.98 28.94
CA THR A 72 -10.56 -11.04 28.07
C THR A 72 -12.08 -11.23 28.09
N SER A 73 -12.60 -12.31 28.75
CA SER A 73 -14.05 -12.53 28.96
C SER A 73 -14.63 -11.68 30.08
N VAL A 74 -13.78 -11.15 30.95
CA VAL A 74 -14.24 -10.25 32.01
C VAL A 74 -14.52 -8.90 31.37
N ASP A 75 -15.70 -8.35 31.57
CA ASP A 75 -16.05 -7.03 31.06
C ASP A 75 -15.28 -5.99 31.87
N LEU A 76 -14.15 -5.54 31.33
CA LEU A 76 -13.30 -4.56 32.00
C LEU A 76 -13.99 -3.19 31.95
N PRO A 77 -14.28 -2.59 33.12
CA PRO A 77 -14.87 -1.27 33.15
C PRO A 77 -13.88 -0.21 32.67
N VAL A 78 -14.39 0.84 32.06
CA VAL A 78 -13.61 1.99 31.63
C VAL A 78 -13.29 2.84 32.87
N SER A 79 -12.03 3.25 33.04
CA SER A 79 -11.62 4.12 34.15
C SER A 79 -12.34 5.49 34.10
N ASN A 80 -12.36 6.22 35.20
CA ASN A 80 -13.00 7.54 35.22
C ASN A 80 -12.29 8.55 34.29
N GLU A 81 -10.97 8.43 34.15
CA GLU A 81 -10.18 9.24 33.21
C GLU A 81 -10.53 8.90 31.78
N SER A 82 -10.58 7.61 31.43
CA SER A 82 -10.95 7.17 30.09
C SER A 82 -12.42 7.52 29.76
N LYS A 83 -13.34 7.55 30.72
CA LYS A 83 -14.72 8.06 30.51
C LYS A 83 -14.70 9.54 30.15
N ARG A 84 -13.88 10.37 30.83
CA ARG A 84 -13.73 11.79 30.48
C ARG A 84 -13.13 11.97 29.09
N VAL A 85 -12.10 11.17 28.76
CA VAL A 85 -11.51 11.15 27.39
C VAL A 85 -12.57 10.89 26.32
N LEU A 86 -13.44 9.89 26.53
CA LEU A 86 -14.52 9.58 25.59
C LEU A 86 -15.57 10.71 25.51
N ALA A 87 -15.87 11.37 26.64
CA ALA A 87 -16.74 12.53 26.63
C ALA A 87 -16.12 13.72 25.89
N TYR A 88 -14.84 14.02 26.13
CA TYR A 88 -14.10 15.04 25.41
C TYR A 88 -13.99 14.73 23.91
N ALA A 89 -13.81 13.48 23.51
CA ALA A 89 -13.82 13.09 22.12
C ALA A 89 -15.16 13.39 21.43
N ALA A 90 -16.28 13.22 22.15
CA ALA A 90 -17.60 13.59 21.63
C ALA A 90 -17.77 15.11 21.49
N GLU A 91 -17.29 15.90 22.46
CA GLU A 91 -17.29 17.36 22.39
C GLU A 91 -16.41 17.90 21.26
N GLU A 92 -15.21 17.29 21.05
CA GLU A 92 -14.32 17.69 19.95
C GLU A 92 -14.94 17.36 18.58
N ALA A 93 -15.66 16.25 18.45
CA ALA A 93 -16.40 15.92 17.23
C ALA A 93 -17.50 16.97 16.96
N GLU A 94 -18.23 17.41 17.99
CA GLU A 94 -19.23 18.48 17.85
C GLU A 94 -18.58 19.84 17.51
N ARG A 95 -17.42 20.15 18.09
CA ARG A 95 -16.66 21.36 17.80
C ARG A 95 -16.15 21.42 16.37
N LEU A 96 -15.73 20.28 15.84
CA LEU A 96 -15.28 20.12 14.44
C LEU A 96 -16.45 19.93 13.47
N ALA A 97 -17.68 19.98 13.95
CA ALA A 97 -18.93 19.76 13.19
C ALA A 97 -19.02 18.35 12.55
N ASP A 98 -18.37 17.35 13.15
CA ASP A 98 -18.41 15.98 12.71
C ASP A 98 -19.61 15.21 13.30
N LYS A 99 -20.31 14.45 12.44
CA LYS A 99 -21.45 13.63 12.87
C LYS A 99 -21.03 12.40 13.68
N HIS A 100 -19.83 11.90 13.43
CA HIS A 100 -19.30 10.68 14.02
C HIS A 100 -18.00 10.95 14.76
N ILE A 101 -17.81 10.23 15.84
CA ILE A 101 -16.58 10.32 16.65
C ILE A 101 -15.53 9.39 16.01
N GLY A 102 -14.51 9.99 15.40
CA GLY A 102 -13.39 9.32 14.74
C GLY A 102 -12.17 9.10 15.65
N THR A 103 -11.12 8.56 15.06
CA THR A 103 -9.83 8.29 15.73
C THR A 103 -9.13 9.57 16.17
N GLU A 104 -9.23 10.61 15.35
CA GLU A 104 -8.76 11.97 15.59
C GLU A 104 -9.40 12.59 16.83
N HIS A 105 -10.69 12.39 17.02
CA HIS A 105 -11.42 12.88 18.19
C HIS A 105 -11.00 12.17 19.47
N LEU A 106 -10.69 10.85 19.40
CA LEU A 106 -10.14 10.12 20.52
C LEU A 106 -8.75 10.64 20.90
N LEU A 107 -7.90 10.98 19.93
CA LEU A 107 -6.60 11.60 20.18
C LEU A 107 -6.75 12.99 20.85
N LEU A 108 -7.67 13.82 20.36
CA LEU A 108 -7.98 15.11 20.98
C LEU A 108 -8.52 14.95 22.41
N GLY A 109 -9.39 13.94 22.62
CA GLY A 109 -9.91 13.62 23.93
C GLY A 109 -8.81 13.24 24.92
N LEU A 110 -7.81 12.43 24.50
CA LEU A 110 -6.63 12.10 25.30
C LEU A 110 -5.81 13.35 25.66
N LEU A 111 -5.58 14.24 24.70
CA LEU A 111 -4.82 15.47 24.92
C LEU A 111 -5.54 16.46 25.83
N ARG A 112 -6.88 16.46 25.86
CA ARG A 112 -7.68 17.33 26.78
C ARG A 112 -7.64 16.87 28.24
N GLU A 113 -7.44 15.59 28.48
CA GLU A 113 -7.25 15.07 29.84
C GLU A 113 -5.79 15.20 30.25
N GLU A 114 -5.32 16.44 30.42
CA GLU A 114 -3.91 16.81 30.62
C GLU A 114 -3.19 16.04 31.74
N LYS A 115 -3.94 15.58 32.75
CA LYS A 115 -3.39 14.89 33.91
C LYS A 115 -3.22 13.38 33.70
N CYS A 116 -3.76 12.81 32.62
CA CYS A 116 -3.66 11.40 32.38
C CYS A 116 -2.28 11.01 31.82
N PHE A 117 -1.88 9.78 32.04
CA PHE A 117 -0.57 9.28 31.63
C PHE A 117 -0.40 9.29 30.09
N ALA A 118 -1.45 9.00 29.33
CA ALA A 118 -1.42 9.07 27.88
C ALA A 118 -1.15 10.49 27.36
N ALA A 119 -1.74 11.53 28.00
CA ALA A 119 -1.49 12.92 27.64
C ALA A 119 -0.04 13.33 27.92
N GLN A 120 0.54 12.86 29.02
CA GLN A 120 1.96 13.11 29.35
C GLN A 120 2.87 12.52 28.27
N ILE A 121 2.65 11.25 27.88
CA ILE A 121 3.39 10.59 26.80
C ILE A 121 3.31 11.36 25.48
N LEU A 122 2.13 11.88 25.14
CA LEU A 122 1.90 12.65 23.92
C LEU A 122 2.62 14.02 23.98
N THR A 123 2.51 14.71 25.12
CA THR A 123 3.13 16.03 25.35
C THR A 123 4.66 15.95 25.34
N GLU A 124 5.27 14.92 25.93
CA GLU A 124 6.71 14.66 25.87
C GLU A 124 7.23 14.49 24.43
N ARG A 125 6.36 14.16 23.49
CA ARG A 125 6.65 14.00 22.06
C ARG A 125 6.22 15.21 21.23
N ASP A 126 5.99 16.33 21.90
CA ASP A 126 5.54 17.60 21.28
C ASP A 126 4.19 17.52 20.54
N VAL A 127 3.35 16.53 20.90
CA VAL A 127 1.96 16.44 20.39
C VAL A 127 1.07 17.29 21.30
N ARG A 128 0.74 18.49 20.87
CA ARG A 128 -0.04 19.48 21.62
C ARG A 128 -1.47 19.59 21.07
N LEU A 129 -2.41 19.77 21.98
CA LEU A 129 -3.83 19.87 21.69
C LEU A 129 -4.14 20.95 20.62
N ASP A 130 -3.57 22.16 20.78
CA ASP A 130 -3.84 23.26 19.86
C ASP A 130 -3.28 23.00 18.47
N HIS A 131 -2.09 22.41 18.39
CA HIS A 131 -1.47 22.03 17.11
C HIS A 131 -2.29 20.96 16.38
N VAL A 132 -2.74 19.92 17.09
CA VAL A 132 -3.58 18.86 16.51
C VAL A 132 -4.93 19.40 16.06
N ARG A 133 -5.57 20.30 16.86
CA ARG A 133 -6.82 20.96 16.47
C ARG A 133 -6.65 21.83 15.23
N GLU A 134 -5.58 22.63 15.18
CA GLU A 134 -5.31 23.53 14.07
C GLU A 134 -5.06 22.75 12.78
N GLU A 135 -4.29 21.67 12.87
CA GLU A 135 -4.03 20.78 11.74
C GLU A 135 -5.30 20.05 11.26
N LEU A 136 -6.15 19.60 12.17
CA LEU A 136 -7.43 18.97 11.82
C LEU A 136 -8.44 20.00 11.30
N GLY A 137 -8.47 21.20 11.86
CA GLY A 137 -9.35 22.30 11.41
C GLY A 137 -8.93 22.94 10.08
N ARG A 138 -7.65 22.88 9.71
CA ARG A 138 -7.16 23.34 8.40
C ARG A 138 -7.51 22.41 7.25
N GLN A 139 -7.84 21.16 7.53
CA GLN A 139 -8.41 20.26 6.53
C GLN A 139 -9.95 20.42 6.59
N PRO A 140 -10.61 21.01 5.59
CA PRO A 140 -12.05 20.88 5.50
C PRO A 140 -12.37 19.38 5.47
N HIS A 141 -13.37 18.98 6.24
CA HIS A 141 -13.89 17.65 6.56
C HIS A 141 -14.00 16.61 5.41
N GLN A 142 -13.17 16.67 4.40
CA GLN A 142 -13.23 15.82 3.21
C GLN A 142 -12.59 14.44 3.40
N ALA A 143 -11.57 14.30 4.26
CA ALA A 143 -10.88 13.02 4.39
C ALA A 143 -11.65 11.98 5.24
N ALA A 144 -12.35 12.38 6.29
CA ALA A 144 -13.14 11.46 7.12
C ALA A 144 -14.52 11.17 6.53
N GLN A 145 -15.10 12.11 5.77
CA GLN A 145 -16.32 11.90 5.00
C GLN A 145 -16.09 11.12 3.70
N ALA A 146 -14.87 11.10 3.18
CA ALA A 146 -14.50 10.27 2.02
C ALA A 146 -14.55 8.77 2.35
N LEU A 147 -14.39 8.36 3.62
CA LEU A 147 -14.48 6.95 4.05
C LEU A 147 -15.87 6.51 4.52
N SER A 148 -16.85 7.41 4.66
CA SER A 148 -18.20 7.09 5.18
C SER A 148 -19.36 7.54 4.30
N ARG A 149 -19.11 8.14 3.14
CA ARG A 149 -20.12 8.18 2.09
C ARG A 149 -20.04 6.87 1.32
N PRO A 150 -21.20 6.23 0.99
CA PRO A 150 -21.25 5.43 -0.23
C PRO A 150 -20.91 6.42 -1.32
N SER A 151 -19.65 6.49 -1.65
CA SER A 151 -19.13 7.48 -2.57
C SER A 151 -19.71 7.14 -3.93
N GLN A 152 -19.98 8.15 -4.72
CA GLN A 152 -20.12 7.99 -6.17
C GLN A 152 -18.88 7.27 -6.77
N PHE A 153 -17.82 7.09 -5.95
CA PHE A 153 -16.65 6.24 -6.13
C PHE A 153 -16.95 4.74 -6.15
N ASP A 154 -18.00 4.23 -5.46
CA ASP A 154 -18.27 2.78 -5.44
C ASP A 154 -18.56 2.21 -6.82
N ALA A 155 -19.03 3.05 -7.74
CA ALA A 155 -19.20 2.67 -9.14
C ALA A 155 -17.88 2.59 -9.92
N LEU A 156 -16.78 3.24 -9.46
CA LEU A 156 -15.46 3.23 -10.09
C LEU A 156 -14.39 2.46 -9.28
N ASN A 157 -14.63 2.16 -8.02
CA ASN A 157 -13.68 1.43 -7.18
C ASN A 157 -13.13 0.14 -7.82
N PRO A 158 -13.92 -0.64 -8.58
CA PRO A 158 -13.37 -1.76 -9.33
C PRO A 158 -12.46 -1.33 -10.50
N TYR A 159 -12.47 -0.06 -10.93
CA TYR A 159 -11.73 0.45 -12.09
C TYR A 159 -10.52 1.30 -11.73
N ILE A 160 -10.36 1.67 -10.47
CA ILE A 160 -9.31 2.54 -9.96
C ILE A 160 -8.60 1.83 -8.81
N THR A 161 -7.32 1.49 -9.00
CA THR A 161 -6.50 0.82 -7.98
C THR A 161 -5.47 1.79 -7.43
N ASP A 162 -5.25 1.82 -6.11
CA ASP A 162 -4.19 2.62 -5.51
C ASP A 162 -2.81 2.04 -5.85
N VAL A 163 -1.90 2.87 -6.32
CA VAL A 163 -0.55 2.46 -6.74
C VAL A 163 0.38 2.26 -5.55
N VAL A 164 0.07 2.83 -4.38
CA VAL A 164 1.01 2.89 -3.23
C VAL A 164 1.37 1.51 -2.69
N GLU A 165 0.43 0.56 -2.71
CA GLU A 165 0.67 -0.77 -2.12
C GLU A 165 1.62 -1.67 -2.91
N GLN A 166 1.83 -1.40 -4.21
CA GLN A 166 2.58 -2.28 -5.11
C GLN A 166 3.96 -1.75 -5.50
N THR A 167 4.46 -0.68 -4.87
CA THR A 167 5.66 0.01 -5.35
C THR A 167 6.96 -0.59 -4.87
N ARG A 168 7.81 -0.97 -5.84
CA ARG A 168 9.22 -1.31 -5.63
C ARG A 168 10.04 -0.03 -5.39
N PRO A 169 11.17 -0.11 -4.68
CA PRO A 169 12.05 1.06 -4.53
C PRO A 169 12.54 1.56 -5.91
N LEU A 170 12.55 2.88 -6.07
CA LEU A 170 13.09 3.51 -7.27
C LEU A 170 14.61 3.58 -7.15
N VAL A 171 15.31 3.19 -8.21
CA VAL A 171 16.77 3.19 -8.28
C VAL A 171 17.20 3.68 -9.65
N GLY A 172 18.02 4.74 -9.67
CA GLY A 172 18.66 5.25 -10.89
C GLY A 172 17.69 5.92 -11.88
N ARG A 173 16.52 6.41 -11.40
CA ARG A 173 15.50 7.11 -12.18
C ARG A 173 14.99 8.36 -11.48
N GLU A 174 15.80 8.91 -10.61
CA GLU A 174 15.48 10.09 -9.82
C GLU A 174 15.26 11.32 -10.70
N SER A 175 16.07 11.47 -11.76
CA SER A 175 15.96 12.59 -12.72
C SER A 175 14.64 12.57 -13.48
N GLU A 176 14.19 11.41 -13.93
CA GLU A 176 12.91 11.25 -14.62
C GLU A 176 11.73 11.47 -13.67
N LEU A 177 11.86 11.04 -12.40
CA LEU A 177 10.86 11.31 -11.36
C LEU A 177 10.78 12.80 -11.04
N ASP A 178 11.91 13.48 -10.86
CA ASP A 178 11.95 14.91 -10.57
C ASP A 178 11.35 15.71 -11.74
N ARG A 179 11.67 15.29 -12.98
CA ARG A 179 11.06 15.87 -14.18
C ARG A 179 9.56 15.67 -14.26
N LEU A 180 9.08 14.49 -13.85
CA LEU A 180 7.63 14.21 -13.77
C LEU A 180 6.95 15.11 -12.73
N ILE A 181 7.54 15.26 -11.54
CA ILE A 181 7.04 16.14 -10.48
C ILE A 181 7.00 17.60 -10.99
N GLU A 182 8.07 18.06 -11.63
CA GLU A 182 8.14 19.41 -12.21
C GLU A 182 6.99 19.64 -13.21
N LEU A 183 6.76 18.70 -14.13
CA LEU A 183 5.68 18.81 -15.12
C LEU A 183 4.30 18.87 -14.47
N LEU A 184 4.05 18.05 -13.45
CA LEU A 184 2.78 18.03 -12.74
C LEU A 184 2.53 19.32 -11.92
N CYS A 185 3.59 20.04 -11.54
CA CYS A 185 3.50 21.34 -10.84
C CYS A 185 3.33 22.55 -11.77
N ARG A 186 3.34 22.39 -13.09
CA ARG A 186 3.22 23.51 -14.04
C ARG A 186 1.82 24.10 -14.03
N PHE A 187 1.74 25.38 -14.40
CA PHE A 187 0.44 26.07 -14.56
C PHE A 187 -0.33 25.56 -15.80
N SER A 188 0.37 25.20 -16.86
CA SER A 188 -0.21 24.70 -18.10
C SER A 188 0.49 23.41 -18.55
N ARG A 189 -0.23 22.53 -19.27
CA ARG A 189 0.30 21.26 -19.77
C ARG A 189 0.86 20.40 -18.63
N THR A 190 -0.01 20.09 -17.68
CA THR A 190 0.29 19.36 -16.45
C THR A 190 0.22 17.84 -16.62
N ASN A 191 0.06 17.35 -17.85
CA ASN A 191 0.00 15.93 -18.14
C ASN A 191 1.32 15.45 -18.74
N ALA A 192 1.75 14.24 -18.36
CA ALA A 192 3.00 13.65 -18.80
C ALA A 192 2.80 12.27 -19.41
N VAL A 193 3.66 11.90 -20.35
CA VAL A 193 3.79 10.52 -20.83
C VAL A 193 5.21 10.05 -20.66
N LEU A 194 5.40 8.97 -19.93
CA LEU A 194 6.69 8.28 -19.84
C LEU A 194 6.86 7.41 -21.08
N VAL A 195 7.81 7.78 -21.94
CA VAL A 195 8.04 7.14 -23.23
C VAL A 195 9.32 6.32 -23.17
N GLY A 196 9.25 5.06 -23.52
CA GLY A 196 10.39 4.15 -23.52
C GLY A 196 9.98 2.71 -23.79
N GLU A 197 10.92 1.83 -23.98
CA GLU A 197 10.68 0.41 -24.25
C GLU A 197 10.08 -0.34 -23.05
N THR A 198 9.54 -1.52 -23.31
CA THR A 198 9.00 -2.37 -22.24
C THR A 198 10.11 -2.84 -21.32
N GLY A 199 9.89 -2.76 -20.00
CA GLY A 199 10.89 -3.19 -19.01
C GLY A 199 11.84 -2.10 -18.49
N VAL A 200 11.80 -0.87 -19.03
CA VAL A 200 12.72 0.23 -18.60
C VAL A 200 12.37 0.85 -17.24
N GLY A 201 11.25 0.46 -16.61
CA GLY A 201 10.88 0.94 -15.27
C GLY A 201 9.86 2.08 -15.25
N LYS A 202 9.11 2.35 -16.31
CA LYS A 202 8.10 3.44 -16.36
C LYS A 202 7.07 3.36 -15.21
N ARG A 203 6.53 2.18 -14.92
CA ARG A 203 5.58 2.00 -13.80
C ARG A 203 6.21 2.25 -12.44
N THR A 204 7.48 1.90 -12.27
CA THR A 204 8.24 2.14 -11.04
C THR A 204 8.39 3.62 -10.76
N ILE A 205 8.59 4.46 -11.80
CA ILE A 205 8.66 5.92 -11.66
C ILE A 205 7.33 6.47 -11.13
N VAL A 206 6.19 6.00 -11.67
CA VAL A 206 4.86 6.43 -11.21
C VAL A 206 4.59 5.95 -9.79
N GLY A 207 5.00 4.72 -9.45
CA GLY A 207 4.91 4.21 -8.09
C GLY A 207 5.75 5.02 -7.10
N ALA A 208 6.94 5.45 -7.50
CA ALA A 208 7.79 6.32 -6.69
C ALA A 208 7.19 7.72 -6.51
N LEU A 209 6.51 8.26 -7.53
CA LEU A 209 5.72 9.49 -7.39
C LEU A 209 4.64 9.33 -6.32
N ALA A 210 3.86 8.26 -6.38
CA ALA A 210 2.81 7.98 -5.42
C ALA A 210 3.37 7.86 -3.98
N ARG A 211 4.52 7.21 -3.82
CA ARG A 211 5.22 7.10 -2.53
C ARG A 211 5.71 8.46 -2.04
N ARG A 212 6.37 9.28 -2.88
CA ARG A 212 6.81 10.63 -2.48
C ARG A 212 5.63 11.52 -2.06
N ILE A 213 4.48 11.39 -2.72
CA ILE A 213 3.26 12.11 -2.32
C ILE A 213 2.78 11.63 -0.95
N ALA A 214 2.73 10.31 -0.73
CA ALA A 214 2.30 9.73 0.55
C ALA A 214 3.24 10.11 1.71
N ASP A 215 4.55 10.15 1.45
CA ASP A 215 5.58 10.54 2.42
C ASP A 215 5.64 12.07 2.64
N GLY A 216 4.86 12.86 1.88
CA GLY A 216 4.87 14.32 1.95
C GLY A 216 6.12 14.98 1.35
N ASN A 217 6.96 14.22 0.63
CA ASN A 217 8.21 14.70 0.02
C ASN A 217 7.99 15.19 -1.42
N VAL A 218 7.06 16.11 -1.58
CA VAL A 218 6.68 16.75 -2.85
C VAL A 218 6.36 18.24 -2.65
N PRO A 219 6.42 19.05 -3.71
CA PRO A 219 5.97 20.45 -3.65
C PRO A 219 4.52 20.56 -3.17
N GLN A 220 4.18 21.71 -2.57
CA GLN A 220 2.85 21.97 -2.02
C GLN A 220 1.70 21.75 -3.02
N ALA A 221 1.95 21.98 -4.32
CA ALA A 221 0.98 21.75 -5.39
C ALA A 221 0.56 20.28 -5.55
N LEU A 222 1.38 19.33 -5.07
CA LEU A 222 1.12 17.88 -5.12
C LEU A 222 0.85 17.30 -3.72
N ALA A 223 1.02 18.07 -2.66
CA ALA A 223 0.77 17.61 -1.29
C ALA A 223 -0.70 17.19 -1.11
N GLY A 224 -0.91 16.03 -0.51
CA GLY A 224 -2.25 15.48 -0.26
C GLY A 224 -2.96 14.91 -1.50
N LYS A 225 -2.32 14.90 -2.67
CA LYS A 225 -2.86 14.21 -3.85
C LYS A 225 -2.67 12.70 -3.74
N SER A 226 -3.41 11.95 -4.56
CA SER A 226 -3.27 10.48 -4.72
C SER A 226 -3.08 10.12 -6.17
N VAL A 227 -2.40 8.99 -6.45
CA VAL A 227 -2.24 8.48 -7.81
C VAL A 227 -3.15 7.27 -7.99
N LEU A 228 -4.09 7.35 -8.92
CA LEU A 228 -5.07 6.31 -9.20
C LEU A 228 -4.83 5.67 -10.56
N VAL A 229 -4.74 4.35 -10.59
CA VAL A 229 -4.56 3.59 -11.83
C VAL A 229 -5.90 3.40 -12.54
N LEU A 230 -5.99 3.79 -13.80
CA LEU A 230 -7.11 3.44 -14.66
C LEU A 230 -6.86 2.06 -15.27
N ASP A 231 -7.61 1.06 -14.77
CA ASP A 231 -7.54 -0.31 -15.32
C ASP A 231 -8.40 -0.45 -16.57
N LEU A 232 -7.75 -0.35 -17.72
CA LEU A 232 -8.41 -0.39 -19.04
C LEU A 232 -9.20 -1.67 -19.35
N PRO A 233 -8.75 -2.89 -18.99
CA PRO A 233 -9.51 -4.11 -19.15
C PRO A 233 -10.89 -4.09 -18.50
N GLN A 234 -11.04 -3.45 -17.36
CA GLN A 234 -12.31 -3.39 -16.63
C GLN A 234 -13.33 -2.50 -17.32
N PHE A 235 -12.90 -1.50 -18.09
CA PHE A 235 -13.82 -0.67 -18.90
C PHE A 235 -14.58 -1.45 -19.99
N ARG A 236 -14.10 -2.63 -20.39
CA ARG A 236 -14.81 -3.50 -21.34
C ARG A 236 -16.16 -4.00 -20.83
N VAL A 237 -16.27 -4.20 -19.53
CA VAL A 237 -17.48 -4.75 -18.89
C VAL A 237 -18.61 -3.74 -18.90
N LEU A 238 -18.32 -2.44 -18.94
CA LEU A 238 -19.31 -1.36 -18.85
C LEU A 238 -19.92 -0.94 -20.18
N GLN A 239 -19.37 -1.36 -21.31
CA GLN A 239 -19.82 -0.91 -22.65
C GLN A 239 -21.25 -1.34 -23.01
N LYS A 240 -21.93 -2.13 -22.18
CA LYS A 240 -23.28 -2.62 -22.46
C LYS A 240 -24.36 -1.55 -22.31
N ASP A 241 -24.08 -0.46 -21.59
CA ASP A 241 -25.05 0.63 -21.34
C ASP A 241 -24.59 1.92 -22.01
N GLY A 242 -25.42 2.55 -22.84
CA GLY A 242 -25.08 3.77 -23.57
C GLY A 242 -24.69 5.00 -22.73
N SER A 243 -24.95 4.99 -21.41
CA SER A 243 -24.63 6.10 -20.48
C SER A 243 -23.29 5.96 -19.75
N TRP A 244 -22.51 4.92 -20.05
CA TRP A 244 -21.27 4.64 -19.31
C TRP A 244 -20.19 5.73 -19.47
N CYS A 245 -20.06 6.36 -20.65
CA CYS A 245 -19.10 7.45 -20.88
C CYS A 245 -19.34 8.63 -19.94
N GLU A 246 -20.61 9.05 -19.78
CA GLU A 246 -20.95 10.18 -18.90
C GLU A 246 -20.74 9.84 -17.42
N ARG A 247 -20.94 8.59 -17.04
CA ARG A 247 -20.68 8.13 -15.66
C ARG A 247 -19.19 8.17 -15.35
N ILE A 248 -18.33 7.70 -16.29
CA ILE A 248 -16.88 7.77 -16.15
C ILE A 248 -16.41 9.21 -16.11
N ASP A 249 -16.88 10.07 -17.03
CA ASP A 249 -16.48 11.48 -17.07
C ASP A 249 -16.79 12.18 -15.73
N ARG A 250 -18.00 11.99 -15.19
CA ARG A 250 -18.38 12.54 -13.87
C ARG A 250 -17.51 12.01 -12.75
N ALA A 251 -17.19 10.74 -12.77
CA ALA A 251 -16.42 10.11 -11.72
C ALA A 251 -14.93 10.49 -11.80
N LEU A 252 -14.35 10.64 -12.99
CA LEU A 252 -12.99 11.18 -13.16
C LEU A 252 -12.89 12.60 -12.61
N VAL A 253 -13.87 13.45 -12.94
CA VAL A 253 -13.90 14.85 -12.44
C VAL A 253 -14.05 14.87 -10.91
N ALA A 254 -14.98 14.10 -10.36
CA ALA A 254 -15.17 14.02 -8.90
C ALA A 254 -13.92 13.50 -8.17
N SER A 255 -13.20 12.52 -8.75
CA SER A 255 -11.93 12.04 -8.19
C SER A 255 -10.84 13.10 -8.25
N ALA A 256 -10.78 13.88 -9.32
CA ALA A 256 -9.81 14.95 -9.49
C ALA A 256 -10.05 16.12 -8.52
N GLU A 257 -11.31 16.43 -8.22
CA GLU A 257 -11.69 17.43 -7.19
C GLU A 257 -11.18 17.02 -5.79
N ASN A 258 -11.04 15.73 -5.56
CA ASN A 258 -10.42 15.16 -4.35
C ASN A 258 -8.90 14.97 -4.47
N GLY A 259 -8.25 15.59 -5.46
CA GLY A 259 -6.81 15.58 -5.63
C GLY A 259 -6.24 14.34 -6.33
N ALA A 260 -7.03 13.58 -7.10
CA ALA A 260 -6.52 12.44 -7.83
C ALA A 260 -5.70 12.83 -9.07
N ILE A 261 -4.56 12.16 -9.25
CA ILE A 261 -3.77 12.13 -10.48
C ILE A 261 -4.00 10.77 -11.13
N PHE A 262 -4.45 10.74 -12.38
CA PHE A 262 -4.75 9.49 -13.06
C PHE A 262 -3.53 8.90 -13.73
N PHE A 263 -3.30 7.62 -13.52
CA PHE A 263 -2.28 6.86 -14.20
C PHE A 263 -2.88 5.91 -15.23
N VAL A 264 -2.43 6.02 -16.48
CA VAL A 264 -2.84 5.16 -17.58
C VAL A 264 -1.64 4.40 -18.10
N ASP A 265 -1.56 3.12 -17.75
CA ASP A 265 -0.51 2.27 -18.31
C ASP A 265 -0.81 1.91 -19.74
N ARG A 266 0.20 1.95 -20.61
CA ARG A 266 0.08 1.64 -22.05
C ARG A 266 -1.06 2.39 -22.73
N MET A 267 -1.01 3.72 -22.72
CA MET A 267 -2.02 4.60 -23.30
C MET A 267 -2.39 4.27 -24.77
N HIS A 268 -1.51 3.56 -25.49
CA HIS A 268 -1.71 3.15 -26.87
C HIS A 268 -2.59 1.90 -27.00
N ASP A 269 -2.85 1.17 -25.91
CA ASP A 269 -3.70 -0.01 -25.95
C ASP A 269 -5.14 0.40 -26.24
N ARG A 270 -5.78 -0.38 -27.10
CA ARG A 270 -7.20 -0.21 -27.42
C ARG A 270 -8.01 -1.19 -26.56
N PRO A 271 -8.80 -0.71 -25.59
CA PRO A 271 -9.72 -1.59 -24.91
C PRO A 271 -10.82 -2.00 -25.91
N GLY A 272 -10.77 -3.22 -26.42
CA GLY A 272 -11.86 -3.67 -27.29
C GLY A 272 -11.58 -4.96 -28.05
N GLY A 273 -12.51 -5.90 -27.96
CA GLY A 273 -12.72 -7.00 -28.89
C GLY A 273 -13.88 -6.63 -29.79
N SER A 274 -13.80 -7.07 -31.04
CA SER A 274 -14.71 -7.02 -32.16
C SER A 274 -16.16 -6.54 -31.94
N SER A 275 -16.59 -5.57 -32.68
CA SER A 275 -17.89 -5.29 -33.32
C SER A 275 -18.55 -3.92 -33.10
N VAL A 276 -18.08 -3.11 -32.17
CA VAL A 276 -18.44 -1.69 -32.05
C VAL A 276 -17.16 -0.90 -32.06
N ALA A 277 -17.08 0.26 -32.74
CA ALA A 277 -15.87 1.09 -32.84
C ALA A 277 -15.15 1.21 -31.49
N PRO A 278 -13.93 0.68 -31.37
CA PRO A 278 -13.26 0.59 -30.06
C PRO A 278 -12.95 2.00 -29.57
N LEU A 279 -13.65 2.43 -28.54
CA LEU A 279 -13.37 3.70 -27.89
C LEU A 279 -11.97 3.63 -27.26
N HIS A 280 -11.11 4.53 -27.63
CA HIS A 280 -9.76 4.60 -27.05
C HIS A 280 -9.81 5.32 -25.70
N VAL A 281 -8.98 4.90 -24.74
CA VAL A 281 -8.94 5.53 -23.39
C VAL A 281 -8.72 7.05 -23.49
N THR A 282 -7.89 7.49 -24.42
CA THR A 282 -7.62 8.92 -24.64
C THR A 282 -8.87 9.70 -25.05
N ASP A 283 -9.84 9.07 -25.68
CA ASP A 283 -11.10 9.72 -26.05
C ASP A 283 -11.97 10.02 -24.83
N LEU A 284 -11.91 9.16 -23.81
CA LEU A 284 -12.55 9.38 -22.50
C LEU A 284 -11.89 10.50 -21.72
N LEU A 285 -10.56 10.57 -21.76
CA LEU A 285 -9.78 11.56 -21.02
C LEU A 285 -9.78 12.94 -21.69
N ARG A 286 -10.11 13.01 -22.99
CA ARG A 286 -10.00 14.22 -23.79
C ARG A 286 -10.75 15.40 -23.18
N ARG A 287 -12.05 15.23 -22.90
CA ARG A 287 -12.90 16.31 -22.36
C ARG A 287 -12.38 16.84 -21.02
N PRO A 288 -12.16 16.00 -19.98
CA PRO A 288 -11.71 16.50 -18.69
C PRO A 288 -10.27 17.04 -18.70
N ILE A 289 -9.38 16.56 -19.58
CA ILE A 289 -8.02 17.09 -19.75
C ILE A 289 -8.05 18.48 -20.43
N ILE A 290 -8.72 18.62 -21.54
CA ILE A 290 -8.85 19.92 -22.24
C ILE A 290 -9.51 20.96 -21.33
N ALA A 291 -10.51 20.55 -20.56
CA ALA A 291 -11.15 21.41 -19.55
C ALA A 291 -10.26 21.68 -18.31
N ARG A 292 -9.03 21.13 -18.24
CA ARG A 292 -8.09 21.25 -17.12
C ARG A 292 -8.68 20.80 -15.78
N LYS A 293 -9.60 19.85 -15.82
CA LYS A 293 -10.27 19.31 -14.63
C LYS A 293 -9.50 18.15 -14.00
N ILE A 294 -8.68 17.44 -14.77
CA ILE A 294 -7.90 16.29 -14.31
C ILE A 294 -6.42 16.42 -14.71
N GLN A 295 -5.57 15.76 -13.94
CA GLN A 295 -4.16 15.53 -14.27
C GLN A 295 -3.96 14.05 -14.60
N CYS A 296 -3.14 13.78 -15.62
CA CYS A 296 -2.92 12.43 -16.10
C CYS A 296 -1.43 12.16 -16.37
N VAL A 297 -0.99 10.97 -15.98
CA VAL A 297 0.32 10.42 -16.34
C VAL A 297 0.10 9.16 -17.15
N GLY A 298 0.68 9.11 -18.33
CA GLY A 298 0.58 7.94 -19.21
C GLY A 298 1.90 7.21 -19.39
N THR A 299 1.86 5.97 -19.88
CA THR A 299 3.03 5.28 -20.39
C THR A 299 2.81 4.84 -21.84
N SER A 300 3.88 4.85 -22.64
CA SER A 300 3.87 4.35 -24.00
C SER A 300 5.28 3.94 -24.45
N THR A 301 5.37 3.28 -25.61
CA THR A 301 6.62 3.20 -26.36
C THR A 301 6.74 4.42 -27.30
N ALA A 302 7.93 4.77 -27.75
CA ALA A 302 8.16 5.91 -28.62
C ALA A 302 7.36 5.79 -29.95
N ALA A 303 7.42 4.62 -30.57
CA ALA A 303 6.72 4.37 -31.83
C ALA A 303 5.18 4.45 -31.69
N ASN A 304 4.64 3.89 -30.59
CA ASN A 304 3.21 3.91 -30.34
C ASN A 304 2.72 5.30 -29.95
N PHE A 305 3.52 6.07 -29.19
CA PHE A 305 3.14 7.42 -28.82
C PHE A 305 3.13 8.36 -30.04
N ALA A 306 4.12 8.23 -30.93
CA ALA A 306 4.15 9.00 -32.19
C ALA A 306 2.89 8.73 -33.05
N LYS A 307 2.52 7.46 -33.25
CA LYS A 307 1.28 7.09 -33.95
C LYS A 307 0.04 7.67 -33.27
N LEU A 308 0.01 7.64 -31.95
CA LEU A 308 -1.11 8.16 -31.18
C LEU A 308 -1.24 9.69 -31.33
N GLN A 309 -0.12 10.41 -31.43
CA GLN A 309 -0.09 11.85 -31.68
C GLN A 309 -0.55 12.20 -33.12
N GLU A 310 -0.19 11.38 -34.10
CA GLU A 310 -0.67 11.54 -35.48
C GLU A 310 -2.19 11.32 -35.59
N GLU A 311 -2.71 10.31 -34.90
CA GLU A 311 -4.16 10.03 -34.87
C GLU A 311 -4.95 11.06 -34.03
N ARG A 312 -4.30 11.67 -33.02
CA ARG A 312 -4.91 12.52 -32.00
C ARG A 312 -4.04 13.73 -31.68
N HIS A 313 -4.09 14.75 -32.52
CA HIS A 313 -3.25 15.96 -32.41
C HIS A 313 -3.33 16.65 -31.03
N TRP A 314 -4.47 16.60 -30.34
CA TRP A 314 -4.62 17.19 -29.01
C TRP A 314 -3.66 16.60 -27.97
N LEU A 315 -3.22 15.34 -28.12
CA LEU A 315 -2.24 14.75 -27.21
C LEU A 315 -0.86 15.44 -27.26
N ALA A 316 -0.45 15.92 -28.44
CA ALA A 316 0.79 16.66 -28.59
C ALA A 316 0.75 18.02 -27.87
N GLU A 317 -0.45 18.60 -27.75
CA GLU A 317 -0.64 19.89 -27.08
C GLU A 317 -0.69 19.74 -25.55
N ASP A 318 -1.40 18.75 -25.05
CA ASP A 318 -1.71 18.60 -23.63
C ASP A 318 -0.76 17.68 -22.86
N PHE A 319 -0.09 16.73 -23.53
CA PHE A 319 0.86 15.83 -22.90
C PHE A 319 2.32 16.16 -23.25
N LYS A 320 3.19 16.07 -22.27
CA LYS A 320 4.64 16.22 -22.45
C LYS A 320 5.33 14.86 -22.31
N PRO A 321 6.11 14.42 -23.32
CA PRO A 321 6.89 13.21 -23.23
C PRO A 321 8.07 13.40 -22.26
N ILE A 322 8.33 12.36 -21.46
CA ILE A 322 9.55 12.15 -20.67
C ILE A 322 10.16 10.86 -21.21
N GLU A 323 11.33 10.96 -21.80
CA GLU A 323 12.04 9.80 -22.31
C GLU A 323 12.65 8.99 -21.16
N VAL A 324 12.42 7.67 -21.17
CA VAL A 324 12.99 6.71 -20.22
C VAL A 324 13.83 5.73 -21.02
N ALA A 325 15.13 5.98 -21.06
CA ALA A 325 16.09 5.16 -21.80
C ALA A 325 16.29 3.79 -21.10
N PRO A 326 16.70 2.73 -21.81
CA PRO A 326 17.18 1.50 -21.20
C PRO A 326 18.31 1.74 -20.22
N ALA A 327 18.38 0.98 -19.14
CA ALA A 327 19.48 1.06 -18.19
C ALA A 327 20.75 0.43 -18.79
N SER A 328 21.93 0.97 -18.46
CA SER A 328 23.19 0.28 -18.70
C SER A 328 23.28 -0.98 -17.85
N GLU A 329 24.20 -1.90 -18.19
CA GLU A 329 24.43 -3.12 -17.41
C GLU A 329 24.79 -2.78 -15.95
N GLU A 330 25.68 -1.83 -15.74
CA GLU A 330 26.08 -1.36 -14.40
C GLU A 330 24.89 -0.80 -13.62
N ALA A 331 24.07 0.04 -14.24
CA ALA A 331 22.87 0.58 -13.61
C ALA A 331 21.86 -0.52 -13.28
N ALA A 332 21.70 -1.50 -14.17
CA ALA A 332 20.81 -2.64 -13.94
C ALA A 332 21.30 -3.54 -12.79
N ILE A 333 22.60 -3.78 -12.66
CA ILE A 333 23.18 -4.51 -11.52
C ILE A 333 22.86 -3.79 -10.22
N ASN A 334 23.09 -2.48 -10.16
CA ASN A 334 22.76 -1.67 -8.98
C ASN A 334 21.26 -1.74 -8.61
N VAL A 335 20.39 -1.67 -9.61
CA VAL A 335 18.94 -1.83 -9.40
C VAL A 335 18.64 -3.20 -8.79
N LEU A 336 19.15 -4.29 -9.38
CA LEU A 336 18.90 -5.64 -8.91
C LEU A 336 19.45 -5.87 -7.49
N GLN A 337 20.62 -5.35 -7.16
CA GLN A 337 21.21 -5.43 -5.82
C GLN A 337 20.33 -4.79 -4.75
N GLN A 338 19.64 -3.69 -5.07
CA GLN A 338 18.75 -3.02 -4.12
C GLN A 338 17.39 -3.70 -3.99
N ILE A 339 16.89 -4.30 -5.06
CA ILE A 339 15.58 -4.98 -5.02
C ILE A 339 15.68 -6.47 -4.67
N LYS A 340 16.88 -7.09 -4.68
CA LYS A 340 17.06 -8.52 -4.42
C LYS A 340 16.40 -8.99 -3.12
N THR A 341 16.46 -8.17 -2.07
CA THR A 341 15.89 -8.50 -0.76
C THR A 341 14.38 -8.73 -0.79
N VAL A 342 13.67 -8.12 -1.73
CA VAL A 342 12.24 -8.32 -1.94
C VAL A 342 12.00 -9.71 -2.51
N TYR A 343 12.79 -10.11 -3.52
CA TYR A 343 12.69 -11.42 -4.14
C TYR A 343 13.21 -12.54 -3.23
N GLU A 344 14.28 -12.28 -2.47
CA GLU A 344 14.80 -13.21 -1.45
C GLU A 344 13.74 -13.54 -0.40
N LYS A 345 13.02 -12.53 0.09
CA LYS A 345 11.92 -12.72 1.04
C LYS A 345 10.73 -13.44 0.42
N PHE A 346 10.37 -13.10 -0.82
CA PHE A 346 9.23 -13.71 -1.50
C PHE A 346 9.45 -15.18 -1.84
N HIS A 347 10.64 -15.50 -2.41
CA HIS A 347 10.99 -16.85 -2.83
C HIS A 347 11.66 -17.69 -1.72
N HIS A 348 11.96 -17.09 -0.57
CA HIS A 348 12.72 -17.73 0.52
C HIS A 348 14.08 -18.26 0.04
N VAL A 349 14.81 -17.45 -0.72
CA VAL A 349 16.12 -17.77 -1.29
C VAL A 349 17.14 -16.67 -0.95
N SER A 350 18.41 -16.92 -1.24
CA SER A 350 19.48 -15.93 -1.17
C SER A 350 20.20 -15.87 -2.52
N PHE A 351 20.42 -14.66 -3.06
CA PHE A 351 21.16 -14.45 -4.28
C PHE A 351 22.60 -14.04 -3.99
N LYS A 352 23.56 -14.80 -4.54
CA LYS A 352 24.97 -14.36 -4.56
C LYS A 352 25.14 -13.14 -5.46
N GLU A 353 26.09 -12.26 -5.16
CA GLU A 353 26.39 -11.09 -5.99
C GLU A 353 26.74 -11.49 -7.43
N GLU A 354 27.57 -12.50 -7.61
CA GLU A 354 27.92 -13.04 -8.93
C GLU A 354 26.69 -13.53 -9.72
N ALA A 355 25.69 -14.09 -9.04
CA ALA A 355 24.44 -14.53 -9.68
C ALA A 355 23.64 -13.34 -10.22
N ILE A 356 23.59 -12.23 -9.48
CA ILE A 356 22.93 -11.00 -9.91
C ILE A 356 23.65 -10.38 -11.12
N GLU A 357 24.98 -10.28 -11.07
CA GLU A 357 25.78 -9.76 -12.20
C GLU A 357 25.55 -10.59 -13.45
N ARG A 358 25.64 -11.92 -13.34
CA ARG A 358 25.43 -12.84 -14.47
C ARG A 358 24.00 -12.78 -15.00
N ALA A 359 23.01 -12.62 -14.13
CA ALA A 359 21.62 -12.44 -14.55
C ALA A 359 21.46 -11.24 -15.48
N VAL A 360 22.13 -10.11 -15.17
CA VAL A 360 22.11 -8.90 -16.01
C VAL A 360 22.87 -9.12 -17.32
N LEU A 361 24.10 -9.65 -17.27
CA LEU A 361 24.94 -9.86 -18.46
C LEU A 361 24.29 -10.85 -19.44
N TRP A 362 23.75 -11.96 -18.93
CA TRP A 362 23.10 -12.95 -19.77
C TRP A 362 21.73 -12.48 -20.27
N ALA A 363 21.00 -11.70 -19.46
CA ALA A 363 19.79 -11.06 -19.93
C ALA A 363 20.08 -10.11 -21.09
N SER A 364 21.07 -9.24 -20.97
CA SER A 364 21.50 -8.33 -22.03
C SER A 364 21.93 -9.07 -23.31
N LYS A 365 22.65 -10.20 -23.17
CA LYS A 365 23.24 -10.95 -24.30
C LYS A 365 22.22 -11.83 -25.04
N TYR A 366 21.33 -12.52 -24.33
CA TYR A 366 20.51 -13.59 -24.90
C TYR A 366 19.04 -13.21 -25.16
N PHE A 367 18.53 -12.14 -24.54
CA PHE A 367 17.17 -11.68 -24.81
C PHE A 367 17.12 -10.78 -26.05
N LYS A 368 16.29 -11.17 -27.01
CA LYS A 368 16.07 -10.39 -28.24
C LYS A 368 15.07 -9.26 -28.07
N ASN A 369 14.15 -9.41 -27.14
CA ASN A 369 13.06 -8.46 -26.89
C ASN A 369 13.06 -8.06 -25.41
N GLY A 370 12.80 -6.79 -25.15
CA GLY A 370 12.78 -6.23 -23.79
C GLY A 370 14.06 -5.47 -23.50
N CYS A 371 14.06 -4.77 -22.39
CA CYS A 371 15.15 -3.90 -21.98
C CYS A 371 15.53 -4.09 -20.52
N LEU A 372 16.77 -3.79 -20.20
CA LEU A 372 17.24 -3.68 -18.83
C LEU A 372 16.55 -2.50 -18.11
N PRO A 373 16.24 -2.66 -16.81
CA PRO A 373 16.51 -3.82 -15.96
C PRO A 373 15.43 -4.92 -16.04
N GLY A 374 14.32 -4.71 -16.74
CA GLY A 374 13.13 -5.57 -16.69
C GLY A 374 13.43 -7.04 -16.99
N ILE A 375 14.15 -7.32 -18.09
CA ILE A 375 14.51 -8.69 -18.47
C ILE A 375 15.40 -9.39 -17.42
N ALA A 376 16.28 -8.66 -16.76
CA ALA A 376 17.11 -9.24 -15.70
C ALA A 376 16.30 -9.50 -14.42
N VAL A 377 15.30 -8.68 -14.13
CA VAL A 377 14.34 -8.91 -13.06
C VAL A 377 13.55 -10.19 -13.31
N ASP A 378 13.09 -10.42 -14.55
CA ASP A 378 12.37 -11.64 -14.91
C ASP A 378 13.26 -12.88 -14.73
N VAL A 379 14.56 -12.79 -15.00
CA VAL A 379 15.52 -13.87 -14.79
C VAL A 379 15.67 -14.22 -13.32
N ILE A 380 15.83 -13.25 -12.42
CA ILE A 380 15.97 -13.53 -10.98
C ILE A 380 14.67 -14.05 -10.37
N ASP A 381 13.53 -13.58 -10.85
CA ASP A 381 12.20 -14.05 -10.43
C ASP A 381 11.98 -15.51 -10.84
N GLU A 382 12.29 -15.86 -12.10
CA GLU A 382 12.21 -17.24 -12.59
C GLU A 382 13.18 -18.17 -11.85
N ALA A 383 14.42 -17.73 -11.59
CA ALA A 383 15.39 -18.52 -10.84
C ALA A 383 14.94 -18.78 -9.40
N GLY A 384 14.36 -17.74 -8.74
CA GLY A 384 13.78 -17.85 -7.40
C GLY A 384 12.60 -18.83 -7.36
N ALA A 385 11.68 -18.72 -8.31
CA ALA A 385 10.54 -19.63 -8.44
C ALA A 385 10.98 -21.09 -8.70
N ALA A 386 11.97 -21.30 -9.57
CA ALA A 386 12.52 -22.63 -9.84
C ALA A 386 13.20 -23.24 -8.61
N ALA A 387 13.82 -22.42 -7.76
CA ALA A 387 14.43 -22.88 -6.52
C ALA A 387 13.39 -23.31 -5.49
N GLN A 388 12.25 -22.60 -5.40
CA GLN A 388 11.13 -23.01 -4.53
C GLN A 388 10.61 -24.41 -4.86
N LEU A 389 10.52 -24.76 -6.13
CA LEU A 389 10.07 -26.10 -6.56
C LEU A 389 11.03 -27.21 -6.15
N ARG A 390 12.30 -26.89 -5.90
CA ARG A 390 13.32 -27.85 -5.45
C ARG A 390 13.41 -27.98 -3.93
N GLN A 391 12.78 -27.08 -3.20
CA GLN A 391 12.69 -27.19 -1.75
C GLN A 391 11.88 -28.44 -1.40
N PRO A 392 12.32 -29.23 -0.40
CA PRO A 392 11.54 -30.38 0.03
C PRO A 392 10.14 -29.89 0.46
N ALA A 393 9.12 -30.58 -0.02
CA ALA A 393 7.76 -30.29 0.37
C ALA A 393 7.66 -30.37 1.91
N PHE A 394 6.97 -29.40 2.51
CA PHE A 394 6.72 -29.47 3.95
C PHE A 394 6.05 -30.80 4.30
N PRO A 395 6.40 -31.40 5.44
CA PRO A 395 5.70 -32.58 5.92
C PRO A 395 4.19 -32.32 5.94
N PRO A 396 3.36 -33.35 5.62
CA PRO A 396 1.90 -33.19 5.57
C PRO A 396 1.32 -32.54 6.83
N ASP A 397 1.86 -32.89 7.99
CA ASP A 397 1.47 -32.37 9.30
C ASP A 397 1.66 -30.83 9.39
N VAL A 398 2.79 -30.35 8.87
CA VAL A 398 3.12 -28.91 8.87
C VAL A 398 2.20 -28.15 7.91
N ILE A 399 1.93 -28.72 6.72
CA ILE A 399 0.99 -28.16 5.75
C ILE A 399 -0.42 -28.05 6.33
N GLU A 400 -0.83 -29.09 7.07
CA GLU A 400 -2.15 -29.13 7.69
C GLU A 400 -2.28 -28.06 8.77
N VAL A 401 -1.27 -27.89 9.62
CA VAL A 401 -1.26 -26.86 10.65
C VAL A 401 -1.27 -25.46 10.04
N HIS A 402 -0.51 -25.21 8.97
CA HIS A 402 -0.57 -23.94 8.24
C HIS A 402 -1.96 -23.64 7.67
N LYS A 403 -2.62 -24.64 7.07
CA LYS A 403 -4.00 -24.49 6.58
C LYS A 403 -4.97 -24.15 7.72
N ARG A 404 -4.81 -24.81 8.89
CA ARG A 404 -5.63 -24.51 10.07
C ARG A 404 -5.42 -23.10 10.58
N ILE A 405 -4.16 -22.67 10.68
CA ILE A 405 -3.83 -21.29 11.11
C ILE A 405 -4.48 -20.28 10.16
N ASN A 406 -4.34 -20.43 8.85
CA ASN A 406 -4.95 -19.53 7.86
C ASN A 406 -6.47 -19.52 7.97
N PHE A 407 -7.10 -20.69 8.15
CA PHE A 407 -8.53 -20.78 8.36
C PHE A 407 -8.98 -20.06 9.64
N ILE A 408 -8.24 -20.25 10.74
CA ILE A 408 -8.53 -19.62 12.03
C ILE A 408 -8.36 -18.10 11.93
N VAL A 409 -7.30 -17.61 11.28
CA VAL A 409 -7.07 -16.17 11.05
C VAL A 409 -8.22 -15.56 10.27
N HIS A 410 -8.65 -16.19 9.18
CA HIS A 410 -9.80 -15.72 8.40
C HIS A 410 -11.10 -15.68 9.21
N ARG A 411 -11.32 -16.68 10.09
CA ARG A 411 -12.47 -16.70 11.01
C ARG A 411 -12.36 -15.63 12.10
N LEU A 412 -11.15 -15.38 12.58
CA LEU A 412 -10.86 -14.32 13.54
C LEU A 412 -11.16 -12.94 12.94
N GLU A 413 -10.70 -12.68 11.73
CA GLU A 413 -10.96 -11.44 11.00
C GLU A 413 -12.46 -11.24 10.77
N ALA A 414 -13.17 -12.30 10.32
CA ALA A 414 -14.60 -12.25 10.12
C ALA A 414 -15.37 -12.02 11.43
N ALA A 415 -14.97 -12.68 12.53
CA ALA A 415 -15.57 -12.47 13.84
C ALA A 415 -15.33 -11.05 14.37
N ILE A 416 -14.16 -10.47 14.13
CA ILE A 416 -13.84 -9.07 14.46
C ILE A 416 -14.71 -8.12 13.63
N ALA A 417 -14.83 -8.35 12.32
CA ALA A 417 -15.66 -7.53 11.44
C ALA A 417 -17.15 -7.56 11.81
N ASN A 418 -17.65 -8.71 12.27
CA ASN A 418 -19.04 -8.90 12.68
C ASN A 418 -19.30 -8.55 14.16
N HIS A 419 -18.31 -8.02 14.90
CA HIS A 419 -18.41 -7.71 16.33
C HIS A 419 -18.74 -8.92 17.23
N GLU A 420 -18.44 -10.14 16.79
CA GLU A 420 -18.65 -11.37 17.54
C GLU A 420 -17.46 -11.65 18.48
N PHE A 421 -17.32 -10.87 19.53
CA PHE A 421 -16.13 -10.84 20.38
C PHE A 421 -15.81 -12.15 21.08
N GLU A 422 -16.82 -12.92 21.48
CA GLU A 422 -16.63 -14.27 22.06
C GLU A 422 -15.98 -15.23 21.04
N LYS A 423 -16.44 -15.18 19.78
CA LYS A 423 -15.87 -16.00 18.71
C LYS A 423 -14.48 -15.52 18.33
N ALA A 424 -14.26 -14.19 18.25
CA ALA A 424 -12.94 -13.63 17.98
C ALA A 424 -11.91 -14.07 19.03
N ARG A 425 -12.31 -14.08 20.29
CA ARG A 425 -11.48 -14.58 21.39
C ARG A 425 -11.18 -16.06 21.27
N PHE A 426 -12.20 -16.86 20.97
CA PHE A 426 -12.04 -18.31 20.77
C PHE A 426 -11.03 -18.56 19.65
N TYR A 427 -11.17 -17.91 18.49
CA TYR A 427 -10.27 -18.06 17.36
C TYR A 427 -8.86 -17.54 17.66
N SER A 428 -8.69 -16.45 18.40
CA SER A 428 -7.37 -15.96 18.82
C SER A 428 -6.63 -16.95 19.73
N ASN A 429 -7.36 -17.63 20.64
CA ASN A 429 -6.77 -18.66 21.50
C ASN A 429 -6.41 -19.92 20.68
N GLU A 430 -7.24 -20.31 19.71
CA GLU A 430 -6.96 -21.44 18.82
C GLU A 430 -5.78 -21.15 17.90
N GLU A 431 -5.68 -19.94 17.34
CA GLU A 431 -4.51 -19.51 16.58
C GLU A 431 -3.21 -19.64 17.39
N ARG A 432 -3.24 -19.21 18.65
CA ARG A 432 -2.08 -19.30 19.54
C ARG A 432 -1.67 -20.74 19.80
N LYS A 433 -2.64 -21.64 19.99
CA LYS A 433 -2.35 -23.07 20.17
C LYS A 433 -1.75 -23.68 18.93
N GLU A 434 -2.32 -23.40 17.75
CA GLU A 434 -1.82 -23.95 16.49
C GLU A 434 -0.43 -23.38 16.12
N ARG A 435 -0.13 -22.12 16.46
CA ARG A 435 1.23 -21.56 16.32
C ARG A 435 2.23 -22.22 17.26
N ALA A 436 1.84 -22.57 18.49
CA ALA A 436 2.69 -23.33 19.40
C ALA A 436 2.93 -24.75 18.88
N ASN A 437 1.90 -25.43 18.38
CA ASN A 437 2.00 -26.72 17.71
C ASN A 437 2.94 -26.68 16.49
N LEU A 438 2.84 -25.64 15.67
CA LEU A 438 3.73 -25.40 14.53
C LEU A 438 5.20 -25.27 14.99
N ALA A 439 5.45 -24.55 16.07
CA ALA A 439 6.79 -24.38 16.63
C ALA A 439 7.36 -25.73 17.15
N GLU A 440 6.53 -26.59 17.73
CA GLU A 440 6.94 -27.95 18.13
C GLU A 440 7.24 -28.84 16.93
N LEU A 441 6.41 -28.78 15.87
CA LEU A 441 6.67 -29.51 14.63
C LEU A 441 7.94 -29.02 13.94
N HIS A 442 8.22 -27.72 13.94
CA HIS A 442 9.48 -27.18 13.42
C HIS A 442 10.70 -27.73 14.20
N LYS A 443 10.61 -27.86 15.52
CA LYS A 443 11.65 -28.49 16.34
C LYS A 443 11.78 -29.99 16.03
N LYS A 444 10.65 -30.70 15.90
CA LYS A 444 10.61 -32.15 15.66
C LYS A 444 11.27 -32.54 14.31
N TYR A 445 11.03 -31.71 13.28
CA TYR A 445 11.59 -31.94 11.96
C TYR A 445 12.94 -31.26 11.74
N ASN A 446 13.56 -30.67 12.77
CA ASN A 446 14.78 -29.87 12.67
C ASN A 446 14.65 -28.80 11.53
N PHE A 447 13.45 -28.27 11.36
CA PHE A 447 13.25 -27.12 10.49
C PHE A 447 13.96 -25.94 11.16
N VAL A 448 15.20 -25.73 10.81
CA VAL A 448 15.81 -24.41 10.91
C VAL A 448 14.95 -23.53 10.02
N GLU A 449 14.41 -22.46 10.56
CA GLU A 449 13.78 -21.42 9.77
C GLU A 449 14.74 -21.09 8.62
N HIS A 450 14.44 -21.70 7.46
CA HIS A 450 15.12 -21.57 6.18
C HIS A 450 16.67 -21.47 6.21
N PRO A 451 17.39 -22.51 5.84
CA PRO A 451 18.57 -22.28 5.05
C PRO A 451 18.04 -21.68 3.74
N ALA A 452 18.13 -20.34 3.59
CA ALA A 452 17.80 -19.71 2.35
C ALA A 452 18.53 -20.44 1.23
N PHE A 453 17.77 -21.08 0.33
CA PHE A 453 18.38 -21.84 -0.77
C PHE A 453 19.19 -20.84 -1.59
N THR A 454 20.50 -21.02 -1.64
CA THR A 454 21.36 -20.05 -2.33
C THR A 454 21.29 -20.30 -3.83
N ILE A 455 20.85 -19.29 -4.56
CA ILE A 455 20.81 -19.31 -6.02
C ILE A 455 22.22 -19.29 -6.57
N SER A 456 22.54 -20.33 -7.33
CA SER A 456 23.83 -20.51 -7.99
C SER A 456 23.83 -19.91 -9.41
N LEU A 457 25.01 -19.85 -10.03
CA LEU A 457 25.13 -19.47 -11.44
C LEU A 457 24.38 -20.44 -12.38
N GLU A 458 24.37 -21.73 -12.07
CA GLU A 458 23.62 -22.72 -12.83
C GLU A 458 22.09 -22.47 -12.78
N ASP A 459 21.59 -21.96 -11.67
CA ASP A 459 20.16 -21.63 -11.55
C ASP A 459 19.78 -20.45 -12.44
N ILE A 460 20.63 -19.42 -12.50
CA ILE A 460 20.47 -18.29 -13.42
C ILE A 460 20.58 -18.78 -14.87
N GLN A 461 21.54 -19.63 -15.17
CA GLN A 461 21.72 -20.19 -16.52
C GLN A 461 20.48 -20.99 -16.98
N ARG A 462 19.92 -21.82 -16.10
CA ARG A 462 18.65 -22.53 -16.36
C ARG A 462 17.47 -21.59 -16.57
N ALA A 463 17.37 -20.53 -15.77
CA ALA A 463 16.33 -19.51 -15.92
C ALA A 463 16.44 -18.80 -17.28
N VAL A 464 17.64 -18.37 -17.66
CA VAL A 464 17.89 -17.76 -18.99
C VAL A 464 17.56 -18.72 -20.12
N SER A 465 18.02 -19.98 -20.02
CA SER A 465 17.73 -21.04 -21.01
C SER A 465 16.22 -21.22 -21.21
N LYS A 466 15.47 -21.29 -20.11
CA LYS A 466 14.02 -21.47 -20.12
C LYS A 466 13.29 -20.27 -20.74
N LEU A 467 13.69 -19.05 -20.39
CA LEU A 467 13.05 -17.82 -20.87
C LEU A 467 13.39 -17.51 -22.34
N THR A 468 14.58 -17.91 -22.80
CA THR A 468 15.05 -17.62 -24.16
C THR A 468 14.94 -18.80 -25.12
N ASN A 469 14.56 -19.99 -24.63
CA ASN A 469 14.64 -21.26 -25.36
C ASN A 469 16.05 -21.56 -25.95
N THR A 470 17.09 -21.04 -25.32
CA THR A 470 18.49 -21.26 -25.72
C THR A 470 19.02 -22.49 -24.96
N PRO A 471 19.71 -23.45 -25.61
CA PRO A 471 20.31 -24.59 -24.90
C PRO A 471 21.25 -24.10 -23.79
N ILE A 472 21.25 -24.79 -22.65
CA ILE A 472 22.06 -24.42 -21.48
C ILE A 472 23.55 -24.31 -21.82
N ASP A 473 24.06 -25.26 -22.60
CA ASP A 473 25.47 -25.31 -23.01
C ASP A 473 25.89 -24.14 -23.91
N ALA A 474 24.95 -23.41 -24.50
CA ALA A 474 25.21 -22.25 -25.33
C ALA A 474 25.23 -20.93 -24.52
N ILE A 475 24.88 -20.95 -23.23
CA ILE A 475 24.88 -19.78 -22.35
C ILE A 475 26.23 -19.74 -21.61
N LEU A 476 27.13 -18.84 -22.08
CA LEU A 476 28.48 -18.67 -21.56
C LEU A 476 28.70 -17.26 -20.99
#